data_ecd7b08882a8758a2caf6c4db19c94b7
#
_entry.id   ecd7b08882a8758a2caf6c4db19c94b7
#
_cell.length_a   1.000
_cell.length_b   1.000
_cell.length_c   1.000
_cell.angle_alpha   90.00
_cell.angle_beta   90.00
_cell.angle_gamma   90.00
#
_symmetry.space_group_name_H-M   'P 1'
#
loop_
_entity.id
_entity.type
_entity.pdbx_description
1 polymer ?
#
loop_
_entity_poly.entity_id
_entity_poly.type
_entity_poly.pdbx_seq_one_letter_code
_entity_poly.pdbx_strand_id
1 'polypeptide(L)'
;MKPALQFRLHQQLTLTPQLQQAIRLLQLSQLELEAELRQIAESNPLLEFAEESEDETAEGEEAESDYQIPTGSASNSAESDGGSDDPAEWADNGGIAESPIDFSSSSLGSNTGSGSRGDEDFEPQNAAPETLQQHLLWQLNLASFNSRQHLIATVLIDALNADGYLTEGMGSVQAALPASLKASIGEIDAVRRKLQGFDPTGVGSLDLRDCLHVQLEQFAPETPQRELAMRLVETELELLARNDIARLARRLHADEDDVAAAAVLIRSLDPRPGAALDATPVEYVAPDVYALRDGSRWRVSLNADAQPRLGLNQHYCGLIARARGEDASWMRGQLQEARWLIKSLESRAETLLKVADAIVRRQSAFLDYGPEAMHPLVLREVAEEVGMHESTISRVTTRKYLHTPRGTFELKYFFSSGVSTEDGGSASATAIQAMLRKLIGAEDSRKPLSDQSIAEELQRKGIQVARRTVAKYREGLRIPSSSERQRAG
;
A
#
# COMPACT_ATOMS: atom_id res chain seq x y z
N MET A 1 63.35 2.69 34.20
CA MET A 1 62.20 2.58 33.32
C MET A 1 60.97 3.06 34.07
N LYS A 2 60.40 4.22 33.65
CA LYS A 2 59.24 4.77 34.29
C LYS A 2 58.01 4.34 33.43
N PRO A 3 56.95 3.71 33.97
CA PRO A 3 55.75 3.40 33.20
C PRO A 3 54.94 4.66 33.00
N ALA A 4 54.76 5.08 31.72
CA ALA A 4 53.84 6.13 31.35
C ALA A 4 52.42 5.61 31.34
N LEU A 5 51.61 6.07 32.31
CA LEU A 5 50.18 5.84 32.35
C LEU A 5 49.53 6.65 31.19
N GLN A 6 49.15 5.95 30.09
CA GLN A 6 48.28 6.54 29.08
C GLN A 6 46.84 6.42 29.55
N PHE A 7 46.27 7.49 30.03
CA PHE A 7 44.81 7.62 30.22
C PHE A 7 44.15 7.70 28.84
N ARG A 8 43.60 6.56 28.37
CA ARG A 8 42.60 6.58 27.28
C ARG A 8 41.27 7.03 27.86
N LEU A 9 40.95 8.31 27.75
CA LEU A 9 39.60 8.83 27.94
C LEU A 9 38.71 8.23 26.86
N HIS A 10 38.00 7.15 27.21
CA HIS A 10 36.81 6.73 26.45
C HIS A 10 35.72 7.75 26.76
N GLN A 11 35.61 8.78 25.91
CA GLN A 11 34.37 9.57 25.83
C GLN A 11 33.29 8.65 25.27
N GLN A 12 32.51 8.07 26.16
CA GLN A 12 31.21 7.53 25.77
C GLN A 12 30.35 8.74 25.39
N LEU A 13 30.19 8.95 24.09
CA LEU A 13 29.20 9.88 23.54
C LEU A 13 27.81 9.38 23.94
N THR A 14 27.35 9.77 25.14
CA THR A 14 25.94 9.59 25.48
C THR A 14 25.15 10.55 24.61
N LEU A 15 24.43 9.96 23.65
CA LEU A 15 23.50 10.69 22.78
C LEU A 15 22.49 11.43 23.65
N THR A 16 22.39 12.74 23.49
CA THR A 16 21.38 13.54 24.20
C THR A 16 19.98 13.05 23.83
N PRO A 17 18.98 13.09 24.73
CA PRO A 17 17.60 12.67 24.45
C PRO A 17 17.02 13.31 23.19
N GLN A 18 17.32 14.58 22.97
CA GLN A 18 16.91 15.33 21.77
C GLN A 18 17.49 14.73 20.48
N LEU A 19 18.77 14.34 20.48
CA LEU A 19 19.40 13.72 19.32
C LEU A 19 18.82 12.33 19.04
N GLN A 20 18.50 11.56 20.08
CA GLN A 20 17.82 10.27 19.95
C GLN A 20 16.44 10.44 19.34
N GLN A 21 15.67 11.44 19.78
CA GLN A 21 14.36 11.77 19.23
C GLN A 21 14.45 12.22 17.77
N ALA A 22 15.41 13.08 17.41
CA ALA A 22 15.63 13.49 16.02
C ALA A 22 15.95 12.28 15.11
N ILE A 23 16.80 11.37 15.58
CA ILE A 23 17.13 10.13 14.84
C ILE A 23 15.89 9.24 14.71
N ARG A 24 15.06 9.13 15.73
CA ARG A 24 13.81 8.37 15.70
C ARG A 24 12.85 8.96 14.68
N LEU A 25 12.65 10.29 14.70
CA LEU A 25 11.80 10.99 13.72
C LEU A 25 12.23 10.73 12.27
N LEU A 26 13.52 10.59 11.97
CA LEU A 26 14.00 10.25 10.62
C LEU A 26 13.58 8.86 10.14
N GLN A 27 13.33 7.91 11.05
CA GLN A 27 13.01 6.52 10.73
C GLN A 27 11.51 6.26 10.52
N LEU A 28 10.65 7.08 11.15
CA LEU A 28 9.20 6.88 11.14
C LEU A 28 8.63 7.00 9.72
N SER A 29 7.68 6.13 9.39
CA SER A 29 6.81 6.29 8.23
C SER A 29 5.93 7.55 8.39
N GLN A 30 5.17 7.90 7.37
CA GLN A 30 4.26 9.06 7.46
C GLN A 30 3.19 8.85 8.54
N LEU A 31 2.51 7.70 8.54
CA LEU A 31 1.47 7.37 9.51
C LEU A 31 2.01 7.32 10.96
N GLU A 32 3.18 6.68 11.14
CA GLU A 32 3.83 6.62 12.46
C GLU A 32 4.24 8.03 12.94
N LEU A 33 4.70 8.88 12.03
CA LEU A 33 5.07 10.27 12.34
C LEU A 33 3.86 11.09 12.77
N GLU A 34 2.76 11.02 12.05
CA GLU A 34 1.52 11.71 12.39
C GLU A 34 0.99 11.27 13.76
N ALA A 35 1.02 9.98 14.06
CA ALA A 35 0.61 9.45 15.36
C ALA A 35 1.50 9.97 16.51
N GLU A 36 2.83 9.96 16.32
CA GLU A 36 3.79 10.49 17.31
C GLU A 36 3.60 12.01 17.51
N LEU A 37 3.37 12.75 16.41
CA LEU A 37 3.15 14.20 16.48
C LEU A 37 1.83 14.57 17.14
N ARG A 38 0.75 13.80 16.94
CA ARG A 38 -0.50 13.99 17.67
C ARG A 38 -0.30 13.81 19.17
N GLN A 39 0.40 12.76 19.57
CA GLN A 39 0.72 12.52 20.97
C GLN A 39 1.56 13.66 21.59
N ILE A 40 2.53 14.20 20.83
CA ILE A 40 3.35 15.34 21.31
C ILE A 40 2.50 16.62 21.36
N ALA A 41 1.63 16.88 20.38
CA ALA A 41 0.75 18.05 20.38
C ALA A 41 -0.27 18.01 21.53
N GLU A 42 -0.78 16.83 21.90
CA GLU A 42 -1.64 16.68 23.09
C GLU A 42 -0.90 17.01 24.39
N SER A 43 0.40 16.75 24.45
CA SER A 43 1.23 17.03 25.63
C SER A 43 1.73 18.49 25.72
N ASN A 44 1.84 19.18 24.58
CA ASN A 44 2.37 20.53 24.50
C ASN A 44 1.33 21.53 23.94
N PRO A 45 0.72 22.37 24.78
CA PRO A 45 -0.36 23.28 24.37
C PRO A 45 0.07 24.38 23.40
N LEU A 46 1.37 24.51 23.11
CA LEU A 46 1.90 25.51 22.18
C LEU A 46 1.95 25.02 20.74
N LEU A 47 1.70 23.72 20.50
CA LEU A 47 1.68 23.12 19.18
C LEU A 47 0.25 23.01 18.65
N GLU A 48 0.04 23.43 17.43
CA GLU A 48 -1.21 23.28 16.70
C GLU A 48 -0.93 22.65 15.34
N PHE A 49 -1.81 21.73 14.93
CA PHE A 49 -1.84 21.33 13.54
C PHE A 49 -2.50 22.48 12.75
N ALA A 50 -1.86 22.94 11.69
CA ALA A 50 -2.51 23.86 10.77
C ALA A 50 -3.69 23.10 10.14
N GLU A 51 -4.90 23.50 10.46
CA GLU A 51 -6.11 23.03 9.78
C GLU A 51 -5.95 23.37 8.30
N GLU A 52 -6.30 22.42 7.43
CA GLU A 52 -6.45 22.69 6.01
C GLU A 52 -7.54 23.75 5.86
N SER A 53 -7.13 25.02 5.79
CA SER A 53 -8.00 26.01 5.19
C SER A 53 -8.13 25.59 3.72
N GLU A 54 -9.31 25.17 3.32
CA GLU A 54 -9.74 25.10 1.93
C GLU A 54 -9.56 26.51 1.35
N ASP A 55 -8.34 26.79 0.91
CA ASP A 55 -8.01 28.07 0.30
C ASP A 55 -8.47 27.97 -1.16
N GLU A 56 -9.58 28.67 -1.39
CA GLU A 56 -10.16 28.95 -2.68
C GLU A 56 -9.06 29.31 -3.70
N THR A 57 -9.16 28.66 -4.84
CA THR A 57 -8.50 28.99 -6.10
C THR A 57 -8.45 30.51 -6.32
N ALA A 58 -7.35 31.13 -5.99
CA ALA A 58 -7.01 32.45 -6.52
C ALA A 58 -6.35 32.26 -7.88
N GLU A 59 -7.11 32.51 -8.92
CA GLU A 59 -6.65 32.72 -10.29
C GLU A 59 -5.56 33.78 -10.31
N GLY A 60 -4.53 33.50 -11.10
CA GLY A 60 -3.35 34.35 -11.20
C GLY A 60 -3.64 35.73 -11.75
N GLU A 61 -3.14 36.73 -11.07
CA GLU A 61 -2.71 37.98 -11.65
C GLU A 61 -1.19 38.09 -11.51
N GLU A 62 -0.52 38.01 -12.65
CA GLU A 62 0.88 38.36 -12.80
C GLU A 62 1.05 39.85 -12.46
N ALA A 63 1.63 40.15 -11.31
CA ALA A 63 2.12 41.48 -11.00
C ALA A 63 3.66 41.44 -10.96
N GLU A 64 4.26 41.93 -12.04
CA GLU A 64 5.64 42.38 -12.05
C GLU A 64 5.82 43.45 -10.97
N SER A 65 6.52 43.18 -9.90
CA SER A 65 6.96 44.20 -8.96
C SER A 65 8.48 44.42 -9.06
N ASP A 66 8.76 45.51 -9.74
CA ASP A 66 10.04 46.22 -9.80
C ASP A 66 10.47 46.67 -8.38
N TYR A 67 11.53 46.10 -7.85
CA TYR A 67 12.10 46.46 -6.57
C TYR A 67 13.00 47.70 -6.75
N GLN A 68 12.45 48.88 -6.46
CA GLN A 68 13.28 50.11 -6.23
C GLN A 68 13.35 50.40 -4.72
N ILE A 69 14.58 50.47 -4.23
CA ILE A 69 14.94 50.90 -2.87
C ILE A 69 14.79 52.44 -2.79
N PRO A 70 14.07 53.01 -1.80
CA PRO A 70 14.23 54.44 -1.50
C PRO A 70 15.13 54.67 -0.28
N THR A 71 16.21 55.36 -0.52
CA THR A 71 17.00 56.04 0.51
C THR A 71 16.30 57.34 0.91
N GLY A 72 16.13 57.54 2.19
CA GLY A 72 16.15 58.66 3.06
C GLY A 72 15.52 60.03 2.70
N SER A 73 14.74 60.56 3.59
CA SER A 73 14.98 61.82 4.29
C SER A 73 13.71 62.52 4.77
N ALA A 74 13.74 62.84 6.00
CA ALA A 74 12.90 63.72 6.83
C ALA A 74 12.07 64.85 6.17
N SER A 75 10.88 65.12 6.65
CA SER A 75 10.52 66.25 7.49
C SER A 75 9.03 66.67 7.37
N ASN A 76 8.42 66.77 8.51
CA ASN A 76 7.59 67.85 9.08
C ASN A 76 6.20 68.22 8.54
N SER A 77 5.34 68.33 9.54
CA SER A 77 4.27 69.34 9.80
C SER A 77 2.88 69.05 9.20
N ALA A 78 1.98 68.82 10.06
CA ALA A 78 1.06 69.72 10.81
C ALA A 78 -0.40 69.71 10.29
N GLU A 79 -1.28 69.48 11.28
CA GLU A 79 -2.63 70.11 11.46
C GLU A 79 -3.67 69.87 10.35
N SER A 80 -4.94 69.56 10.61
CA SER A 80 -5.90 69.87 11.67
C SER A 80 -7.21 69.15 11.37
N ASP A 81 -7.90 68.72 12.38
CA ASP A 81 -9.19 69.23 12.88
C ASP A 81 -10.48 68.62 12.32
N GLY A 82 -11.36 68.35 13.31
CA GLY A 82 -12.80 68.35 13.23
C GLY A 82 -13.46 66.96 13.18
N GLY A 83 -14.01 66.44 14.17
CA GLY A 83 -15.08 66.86 15.05
C GLY A 83 -16.13 65.77 15.11
N SER A 84 -16.43 65.39 16.32
CA SER A 84 -17.77 65.14 16.92
C SER A 84 -18.67 64.07 16.26
N ASP A 85 -19.37 63.26 16.93
CA ASP A 85 -19.99 63.19 18.27
C ASP A 85 -20.56 61.79 18.48
N ASP A 86 -20.60 61.44 19.72
CA ASP A 86 -21.28 60.36 20.44
C ASP A 86 -22.83 60.47 20.39
N PRO A 87 -23.63 59.71 21.12
CA PRO A 87 -23.65 58.31 21.53
C PRO A 87 -25.06 57.68 21.56
N ALA A 88 -25.11 56.48 22.18
CA ALA A 88 -26.29 55.83 22.80
C ALA A 88 -27.30 55.13 21.85
N GLU A 89 -27.88 54.01 22.14
CA GLU A 89 -28.59 53.61 23.36
C GLU A 89 -28.90 52.13 23.39
N TRP A 90 -28.98 51.60 24.55
CA TRP A 90 -29.43 50.33 25.05
C TRP A 90 -30.84 49.92 24.64
N ALA A 91 -31.07 48.62 24.36
CA ALA A 91 -32.30 47.96 24.82
C ALA A 91 -32.10 46.46 24.97
N ASP A 92 -32.07 46.07 26.18
CA ASP A 92 -32.42 44.81 26.79
C ASP A 92 -33.80 44.30 26.29
N ASN A 93 -33.91 43.02 25.94
CA ASN A 93 -35.09 42.27 26.33
C ASN A 93 -34.85 40.74 26.32
N GLY A 94 -34.99 40.18 27.51
CA GLY A 94 -34.98 38.77 27.77
C GLY A 94 -36.22 38.04 27.29
N GLY A 95 -36.12 36.76 27.20
CA GLY A 95 -37.24 35.86 26.90
C GLY A 95 -36.82 34.41 26.77
N ILE A 96 -36.75 33.75 27.92
CA ILE A 96 -36.70 32.30 28.02
C ILE A 96 -38.05 31.73 27.56
N ALA A 97 -38.04 30.77 26.64
CA ALA A 97 -39.18 29.87 26.47
C ALA A 97 -38.68 28.49 26.05
N GLU A 98 -38.71 27.58 27.02
CA GLU A 98 -38.77 26.16 26.81
C GLU A 98 -40.02 25.79 26.00
N SER A 99 -39.94 24.86 25.06
CA SER A 99 -41.07 24.07 24.63
C SER A 99 -40.63 22.73 24.02
N PRO A 100 -41.45 21.70 24.18
CA PRO A 100 -41.00 20.31 24.20
C PRO A 100 -41.10 19.63 22.84
N ILE A 101 -40.35 18.54 22.77
CA ILE A 101 -40.32 17.55 21.70
C ILE A 101 -41.70 16.91 21.55
N ASP A 102 -42.31 17.01 20.37
CA ASP A 102 -43.48 16.23 20.03
C ASP A 102 -43.20 15.32 18.82
N PHE A 103 -43.35 14.02 19.08
CA PHE A 103 -43.15 12.90 18.17
C PHE A 103 -44.53 12.47 17.67
N SER A 104 -44.93 12.89 16.48
CA SER A 104 -46.00 12.19 15.78
C SER A 104 -46.03 12.34 14.29
N SER A 105 -45.75 11.25 13.65
CA SER A 105 -46.39 10.59 12.49
C SER A 105 -47.04 11.43 11.38
N SER A 106 -46.64 11.04 10.18
CA SER A 106 -47.42 10.86 8.94
C SER A 106 -48.05 12.08 8.29
N SER A 107 -47.63 12.30 7.04
CA SER A 107 -48.62 12.34 5.94
C SER A 107 -47.93 12.50 4.58
N LEU A 108 -48.27 11.58 3.68
CA LEU A 108 -48.08 11.71 2.24
C LEU A 108 -48.68 13.05 1.75
N GLY A 109 -47.87 13.79 1.00
CA GLY A 109 -48.33 14.97 0.26
C GLY A 109 -47.53 15.13 -1.01
N SER A 110 -48.06 14.62 -2.12
CA SER A 110 -47.65 14.91 -3.48
C SER A 110 -47.68 16.43 -3.70
N ASN A 111 -46.55 17.01 -4.09
CA ASN A 111 -46.56 18.28 -4.79
C ASN A 111 -45.48 18.34 -5.88
N THR A 112 -45.93 18.37 -7.12
CA THR A 112 -45.22 18.69 -8.33
C THR A 112 -44.72 20.14 -8.29
N GLY A 113 -43.40 20.31 -8.22
CA GLY A 113 -42.73 21.61 -8.31
C GLY A 113 -41.39 21.44 -9.01
N SER A 114 -41.38 21.77 -10.31
CA SER A 114 -40.19 21.96 -11.13
C SER A 114 -39.18 22.88 -10.44
N GLY A 115 -38.02 22.38 -10.07
CA GLY A 115 -36.89 23.13 -9.60
C GLY A 115 -35.63 22.28 -9.84
N SER A 116 -34.89 22.64 -10.88
CA SER A 116 -33.55 22.19 -11.14
C SER A 116 -32.71 22.37 -9.88
N ARG A 117 -32.43 21.29 -9.20
CA ARG A 117 -31.33 21.15 -8.21
C ARG A 117 -30.32 20.23 -8.80
N GLY A 118 -29.08 20.71 -8.78
CA GLY A 118 -27.92 19.99 -9.27
C GLY A 118 -27.88 18.57 -8.75
N ASP A 119 -27.46 17.68 -9.59
CA ASP A 119 -26.94 16.36 -9.23
C ASP A 119 -25.85 16.60 -8.16
N GLU A 120 -26.25 16.53 -6.89
CA GLU A 120 -25.30 16.17 -5.87
C GLU A 120 -24.91 14.74 -6.21
N ASP A 121 -23.74 14.59 -6.78
CA ASP A 121 -23.06 13.30 -6.93
C ASP A 121 -23.08 12.65 -5.54
N PHE A 122 -24.03 11.74 -5.37
CA PHE A 122 -24.04 10.83 -4.23
C PHE A 122 -22.86 9.91 -4.45
N GLU A 123 -21.66 10.34 -4.05
CA GLU A 123 -20.52 9.45 -3.95
C GLU A 123 -20.97 8.29 -3.04
N PRO A 124 -21.03 7.07 -3.55
CA PRO A 124 -21.35 5.95 -2.70
C PRO A 124 -20.25 5.91 -1.63
N GLN A 125 -20.62 6.32 -0.40
CA GLN A 125 -19.77 6.14 0.76
C GLN A 125 -19.20 4.74 0.66
N ASN A 126 -17.88 4.62 0.65
CA ASN A 126 -17.10 3.39 0.55
C ASN A 126 -17.81 2.27 1.32
N ALA A 127 -18.66 1.52 0.65
CA ALA A 127 -19.19 0.29 1.21
C ALA A 127 -17.96 -0.57 1.49
N ALA A 128 -17.74 -0.91 2.75
CA ALA A 128 -16.66 -1.82 3.11
C ALA A 128 -16.74 -3.03 2.17
N PRO A 129 -15.63 -3.46 1.55
CA PRO A 129 -15.65 -4.57 0.61
C PRO A 129 -16.29 -5.77 1.29
N GLU A 130 -17.34 -6.32 0.67
CA GLU A 130 -18.01 -7.51 1.19
C GLU A 130 -17.02 -8.66 1.21
N THR A 131 -16.78 -9.22 2.38
CA THR A 131 -15.93 -10.40 2.51
C THR A 131 -16.69 -11.66 2.05
N LEU A 132 -15.96 -12.68 1.59
CA LEU A 132 -16.52 -13.97 1.23
C LEU A 132 -17.47 -14.52 2.33
N GLN A 133 -17.05 -14.42 3.59
CA GLN A 133 -17.85 -14.88 4.73
C GLN A 133 -19.17 -14.10 4.86
N GLN A 134 -19.15 -12.78 4.73
CA GLN A 134 -20.35 -11.95 4.79
C GLN A 134 -21.32 -12.29 3.66
N HIS A 135 -20.80 -12.46 2.44
CA HIS A 135 -21.59 -12.85 1.28
C HIS A 135 -22.27 -14.22 1.46
N LEU A 136 -21.52 -15.22 1.95
CA LEU A 136 -22.07 -16.55 2.22
C LEU A 136 -23.09 -16.56 3.37
N LEU A 137 -22.86 -15.78 4.43
CA LEU A 137 -23.83 -15.61 5.52
C LEU A 137 -25.12 -14.94 5.04
N TRP A 138 -25.02 -13.97 4.15
CA TRP A 138 -26.19 -13.36 3.52
C TRP A 138 -26.98 -14.38 2.71
N GLN A 139 -26.33 -15.19 1.86
CA GLN A 139 -26.98 -16.28 1.12
C GLN A 139 -27.58 -17.35 2.04
N LEU A 140 -26.89 -17.69 3.13
CA LEU A 140 -27.40 -18.64 4.13
C LEU A 140 -28.71 -18.18 4.76
N ASN A 141 -28.83 -16.87 5.04
CA ASN A 141 -30.07 -16.28 5.58
C ASN A 141 -31.23 -16.29 4.56
N LEU A 142 -30.92 -16.24 3.27
CA LEU A 142 -31.94 -16.34 2.20
C LEU A 142 -32.33 -17.79 1.89
N ALA A 143 -31.44 -18.74 2.15
CA ALA A 143 -31.67 -20.15 1.85
C ALA A 143 -32.54 -20.83 2.91
N SER A 144 -33.31 -21.82 2.49
CA SER A 144 -34.19 -22.59 3.38
C SER A 144 -33.43 -23.67 4.16
N PHE A 145 -32.76 -23.27 5.24
CA PHE A 145 -32.12 -24.18 6.19
C PHE A 145 -32.92 -24.31 7.49
N ASN A 146 -32.91 -25.49 8.09
CA ASN A 146 -33.44 -25.65 9.44
C ASN A 146 -32.48 -24.99 10.44
N SER A 147 -32.98 -24.54 11.61
CA SER A 147 -32.16 -23.89 12.64
C SER A 147 -30.89 -24.68 13.01
N ARG A 148 -30.95 -26.00 12.99
CA ARG A 148 -29.83 -26.90 13.24
C ARG A 148 -28.81 -26.87 12.10
N GLN A 149 -29.26 -26.93 10.85
CA GLN A 149 -28.42 -26.83 9.66
C GLN A 149 -27.80 -25.46 9.51
N HIS A 150 -28.53 -24.41 9.88
CA HIS A 150 -28.05 -23.04 9.88
C HIS A 150 -26.82 -22.86 10.80
N LEU A 151 -26.90 -23.40 12.04
CA LEU A 151 -25.74 -23.37 12.96
C LEU A 151 -24.53 -24.14 12.41
N ILE A 152 -24.76 -25.31 11.80
CA ILE A 152 -23.68 -26.08 11.17
C ILE A 152 -23.06 -25.29 10.01
N ALA A 153 -23.89 -24.67 9.16
CA ALA A 153 -23.43 -23.88 8.02
C ALA A 153 -22.63 -22.64 8.46
N THR A 154 -23.06 -21.96 9.53
CA THR A 154 -22.32 -20.83 10.09
C THR A 154 -20.91 -21.24 10.52
N VAL A 155 -20.76 -22.34 11.25
CA VAL A 155 -19.43 -22.84 11.66
C VAL A 155 -18.60 -23.28 10.47
N LEU A 156 -19.22 -23.86 9.43
CA LEU A 156 -18.53 -24.21 8.20
C LEU A 156 -18.01 -22.96 7.47
N ILE A 157 -18.81 -21.90 7.39
CA ILE A 157 -18.42 -20.62 6.76
C ILE A 157 -17.25 -19.97 7.52
N ASP A 158 -17.29 -20.01 8.85
CA ASP A 158 -16.20 -19.47 9.69
C ASP A 158 -14.88 -20.26 9.53
N ALA A 159 -14.97 -21.55 9.18
CA ALA A 159 -13.80 -22.41 8.96
C ALA A 159 -13.22 -22.32 7.53
N LEU A 160 -13.79 -21.49 6.64
CA LEU A 160 -13.30 -21.28 5.29
C LEU A 160 -12.08 -20.34 5.26
N ASN A 161 -11.16 -20.64 4.36
CA ASN A 161 -10.07 -19.71 4.04
C ASN A 161 -10.49 -18.68 2.96
N ALA A 162 -9.62 -17.71 2.68
CA ALA A 162 -9.83 -16.71 1.66
C ALA A 162 -10.04 -17.29 0.23
N ASP A 163 -9.46 -18.44 -0.06
CA ASP A 163 -9.63 -19.14 -1.35
C ASP A 163 -10.98 -19.87 -1.46
N GLY A 164 -11.74 -20.01 -0.35
CA GLY A 164 -13.04 -20.70 -0.27
C GLY A 164 -12.95 -22.18 0.09
N TYR A 165 -11.78 -22.68 0.50
CA TYR A 165 -11.61 -24.07 0.94
C TYR A 165 -11.79 -24.24 2.43
N LEU A 166 -12.23 -25.44 2.84
CA LEU A 166 -12.28 -25.83 4.23
C LEU A 166 -10.87 -26.25 4.69
N THR A 167 -10.23 -25.42 5.51
CA THR A 167 -8.85 -25.67 6.01
C THR A 167 -8.80 -26.75 7.06
N GLU A 168 -9.88 -26.90 7.81
CA GLU A 168 -9.97 -27.85 8.90
C GLU A 168 -10.71 -29.12 8.47
N GLY A 169 -10.25 -30.26 8.98
CA GLY A 169 -10.96 -31.52 8.73
C GLY A 169 -12.36 -31.54 9.36
N MET A 170 -13.27 -32.35 8.83
CA MET A 170 -14.64 -32.51 9.31
C MET A 170 -14.75 -32.81 10.83
N GLY A 171 -13.72 -33.43 11.40
CA GLY A 171 -13.63 -33.69 12.85
C GLY A 171 -13.43 -32.44 13.69
N SER A 172 -12.65 -31.46 13.20
CA SER A 172 -12.44 -30.18 13.87
C SER A 172 -13.71 -29.34 13.85
N VAL A 173 -14.40 -29.31 12.70
CA VAL A 173 -15.70 -28.64 12.57
C VAL A 173 -16.71 -29.26 13.54
N GLN A 174 -16.73 -30.60 13.67
CA GLN A 174 -17.59 -31.28 14.63
C GLN A 174 -17.27 -30.90 16.09
N ALA A 175 -15.99 -30.73 16.42
CA ALA A 175 -15.54 -30.32 17.76
C ALA A 175 -15.87 -28.84 18.06
N ALA A 176 -15.92 -27.98 17.05
CA ALA A 176 -16.28 -26.58 17.19
C ALA A 176 -17.79 -26.38 17.41
N LEU A 177 -18.62 -27.34 17.01
CA LEU A 177 -20.07 -27.28 17.23
C LEU A 177 -20.43 -27.45 18.70
N PRO A 178 -21.50 -26.79 19.19
CA PRO A 178 -21.98 -26.97 20.55
C PRO A 178 -22.30 -28.44 20.86
N ALA A 179 -21.82 -28.94 21.99
CA ALA A 179 -22.01 -30.34 22.40
C ALA A 179 -23.50 -30.76 22.50
N SER A 180 -24.38 -29.78 22.68
CA SER A 180 -25.84 -29.98 22.69
C SER A 180 -26.41 -30.42 21.33
N LEU A 181 -25.73 -30.03 20.25
CA LEU A 181 -26.18 -30.29 18.87
C LEU A 181 -25.97 -31.75 18.45
N LYS A 182 -24.97 -32.47 18.99
CA LYS A 182 -24.63 -33.87 18.66
C LYS A 182 -24.67 -34.15 17.15
N ALA A 183 -24.08 -33.23 16.33
CA ALA A 183 -24.09 -33.38 14.89
C ALA A 183 -23.19 -34.55 14.47
N SER A 184 -23.67 -35.39 13.56
CA SER A 184 -22.85 -36.44 12.95
C SER A 184 -22.04 -35.88 11.78
N ILE A 185 -20.89 -36.50 11.48
CA ILE A 185 -20.06 -36.13 10.34
C ILE A 185 -20.87 -36.17 9.03
N GLY A 186 -21.76 -37.16 8.87
CA GLY A 186 -22.62 -37.27 7.69
C GLY A 186 -23.61 -36.10 7.57
N GLU A 187 -24.12 -35.57 8.69
CA GLU A 187 -24.99 -34.39 8.71
C GLU A 187 -24.23 -33.13 8.33
N ILE A 188 -23.00 -32.99 8.84
CA ILE A 188 -22.09 -31.86 8.48
C ILE A 188 -21.75 -31.89 6.99
N ASP A 189 -21.43 -33.09 6.44
CA ASP A 189 -21.14 -33.23 5.01
C ASP A 189 -22.35 -32.95 4.12
N ALA A 190 -23.55 -33.32 4.56
CA ALA A 190 -24.78 -33.01 3.85
C ALA A 190 -25.05 -31.48 3.80
N VAL A 191 -24.74 -30.75 4.87
CA VAL A 191 -24.82 -29.28 4.91
C VAL A 191 -23.72 -28.65 4.04
N ARG A 192 -22.50 -29.17 4.10
CA ARG A 192 -21.37 -28.72 3.26
C ARG A 192 -21.71 -28.82 1.77
N ARG A 193 -22.27 -29.96 1.32
CA ARG A 193 -22.68 -30.12 -0.09
C ARG A 193 -23.74 -29.11 -0.54
N LYS A 194 -24.63 -28.72 0.34
CA LYS A 194 -25.59 -27.65 0.06
C LYS A 194 -24.86 -26.28 -0.07
N LEU A 195 -23.88 -26.04 0.81
CA LEU A 195 -23.09 -24.82 0.80
C LEU A 195 -22.25 -24.70 -0.48
N GLN A 196 -21.74 -25.82 -1.03
CA GLN A 196 -20.99 -25.86 -2.29
C GLN A 196 -21.81 -25.36 -3.50
N GLY A 197 -23.14 -25.37 -3.41
CA GLY A 197 -24.04 -24.81 -4.42
C GLY A 197 -24.26 -23.29 -4.30
N PHE A 198 -23.69 -22.64 -3.32
CA PHE A 198 -23.77 -21.18 -3.17
C PHE A 198 -22.86 -20.47 -4.18
N ASP A 199 -23.06 -19.18 -4.37
CA ASP A 199 -22.21 -18.34 -5.19
C ASP A 199 -21.09 -17.70 -4.32
N PRO A 200 -19.83 -17.88 -4.67
CA PRO A 200 -19.27 -18.60 -5.83
C PRO A 200 -19.28 -20.14 -5.64
N THR A 201 -19.57 -20.81 -6.74
CA THR A 201 -19.72 -22.27 -6.75
C THR A 201 -18.43 -23.00 -6.39
N GLY A 202 -18.56 -24.04 -5.56
CA GLY A 202 -17.43 -24.85 -5.12
C GLY A 202 -16.80 -24.37 -3.81
N VAL A 203 -17.36 -23.35 -3.16
CA VAL A 203 -16.98 -22.94 -1.80
C VAL A 203 -17.31 -24.03 -0.80
N GLY A 204 -16.45 -24.25 0.22
CA GLY A 204 -16.59 -25.33 1.19
C GLY A 204 -16.10 -26.68 0.70
N SER A 205 -15.34 -26.70 -0.39
CA SER A 205 -14.67 -27.90 -0.86
C SER A 205 -13.45 -28.24 0.02
N LEU A 206 -13.16 -29.55 0.14
CA LEU A 206 -12.01 -30.04 0.90
C LEU A 206 -10.71 -29.92 0.11
N ASP A 207 -10.77 -30.24 -1.18
CA ASP A 207 -9.63 -30.29 -2.10
C ASP A 207 -10.00 -29.66 -3.43
N LEU A 208 -8.97 -29.37 -4.24
CA LEU A 208 -9.13 -28.87 -5.62
C LEU A 208 -10.00 -29.82 -6.47
N ARG A 209 -9.87 -31.14 -6.28
CA ARG A 209 -10.69 -32.14 -7.00
C ARG A 209 -12.18 -31.98 -6.70
N ASP A 210 -12.52 -31.83 -5.43
CA ASP A 210 -13.91 -31.64 -4.96
C ASP A 210 -14.49 -30.33 -5.53
N CYS A 211 -13.71 -29.25 -5.52
CA CYS A 211 -14.11 -27.95 -6.07
C CYS A 211 -14.40 -28.02 -7.57
N LEU A 212 -13.48 -28.55 -8.35
CA LEU A 212 -13.64 -28.68 -9.81
C LEU A 212 -14.78 -29.63 -10.18
N HIS A 213 -14.96 -30.70 -9.40
CA HIS A 213 -16.06 -31.66 -9.61
C HIS A 213 -17.43 -30.99 -9.44
N VAL A 214 -17.61 -30.22 -8.37
CA VAL A 214 -18.85 -29.49 -8.09
C VAL A 214 -19.15 -28.46 -9.17
N GLN A 215 -18.13 -27.74 -9.64
CA GLN A 215 -18.30 -26.79 -10.75
C GLN A 215 -18.69 -27.51 -12.06
N LEU A 216 -18.08 -28.66 -12.36
CA LEU A 216 -18.44 -29.47 -13.53
C LEU A 216 -19.87 -30.05 -13.42
N GLU A 217 -20.36 -30.35 -12.22
CA GLU A 217 -21.73 -30.81 -12.01
C GLU A 217 -22.79 -29.76 -12.40
N GLN A 218 -22.43 -28.46 -12.30
CA GLN A 218 -23.35 -27.37 -12.67
C GLN A 218 -23.52 -27.19 -14.19
N PHE A 219 -22.56 -27.67 -14.99
CA PHE A 219 -22.75 -27.64 -16.44
C PHE A 219 -23.87 -28.57 -16.87
N ALA A 220 -24.57 -28.19 -17.93
CA ALA A 220 -25.64 -29.02 -18.48
C ALA A 220 -25.11 -30.41 -18.83
N PRO A 221 -25.90 -31.48 -18.64
CA PRO A 221 -25.49 -32.86 -18.95
C PRO A 221 -25.09 -33.05 -20.46
N GLU A 222 -25.64 -32.20 -21.31
CA GLU A 222 -25.40 -32.21 -22.76
C GLU A 222 -24.09 -31.51 -23.16
N THR A 223 -23.35 -30.90 -22.18
CA THR A 223 -22.09 -30.22 -22.49
C THR A 223 -21.07 -31.22 -23.03
N PRO A 224 -20.49 -31.00 -24.22
CA PRO A 224 -19.49 -31.90 -24.78
C PRO A 224 -18.32 -32.06 -23.79
N GLN A 225 -17.79 -33.27 -23.70
CA GLN A 225 -16.64 -33.68 -22.86
C GLN A 225 -16.81 -33.47 -21.33
N ARG A 226 -18.01 -33.09 -20.84
CA ARG A 226 -18.24 -32.93 -19.37
C ARG A 226 -17.93 -34.22 -18.60
N GLU A 227 -18.43 -35.38 -19.04
CA GLU A 227 -18.14 -36.66 -18.39
C GLU A 227 -16.68 -37.01 -18.43
N LEU A 228 -16.00 -36.73 -19.56
CA LEU A 228 -14.56 -36.94 -19.67
C LEU A 228 -13.78 -36.02 -18.75
N ALA A 229 -14.18 -34.77 -18.64
CA ALA A 229 -13.61 -33.79 -17.72
C ALA A 229 -13.77 -34.22 -16.24
N MET A 230 -14.92 -34.70 -15.85
CA MET A 230 -15.17 -35.23 -14.51
C MET A 230 -14.25 -36.42 -14.21
N ARG A 231 -14.12 -37.37 -15.13
CA ARG A 231 -13.20 -38.50 -14.96
C ARG A 231 -11.73 -38.08 -14.90
N LEU A 232 -11.32 -37.05 -15.66
CA LEU A 232 -9.98 -36.46 -15.60
C LEU A 232 -9.68 -35.84 -14.24
N VAL A 233 -10.62 -35.09 -13.69
CA VAL A 233 -10.47 -34.45 -12.36
C VAL A 233 -10.38 -35.51 -11.25
N GLU A 234 -11.18 -36.56 -11.31
CA GLU A 234 -11.18 -37.63 -10.32
C GLU A 234 -9.88 -38.45 -10.29
N THR A 235 -9.37 -38.84 -11.48
CA THR A 235 -8.33 -39.86 -11.55
C THR A 235 -6.94 -39.31 -11.92
N GLU A 236 -6.82 -38.31 -12.79
CA GLU A 236 -5.58 -37.99 -13.48
C GLU A 236 -5.20 -36.50 -13.43
N LEU A 237 -5.62 -35.77 -12.37
CA LEU A 237 -5.34 -34.34 -12.25
C LEU A 237 -3.84 -33.99 -12.30
N GLU A 238 -2.97 -34.88 -11.79
CA GLU A 238 -1.53 -34.68 -11.81
C GLU A 238 -0.92 -34.76 -13.24
N LEU A 239 -1.45 -35.65 -14.08
CA LEU A 239 -1.02 -35.76 -15.48
C LEU A 239 -1.56 -34.59 -16.30
N LEU A 240 -2.76 -34.11 -15.98
CA LEU A 240 -3.33 -32.91 -16.57
C LEU A 240 -2.46 -31.67 -16.27
N ALA A 241 -1.96 -31.55 -15.04
CA ALA A 241 -1.04 -30.47 -14.64
C ALA A 241 0.28 -30.49 -15.42
N ARG A 242 0.70 -31.69 -15.89
CA ARG A 242 1.90 -31.86 -16.73
C ARG A 242 1.64 -31.65 -18.23
N ASN A 243 0.39 -31.39 -18.62
CA ASN A 243 -0.07 -31.25 -20.01
C ASN A 243 0.29 -32.43 -20.92
N ASP A 244 0.33 -33.66 -20.38
CA ASP A 244 0.68 -34.87 -21.12
C ASP A 244 -0.58 -35.51 -21.74
N ILE A 245 -1.15 -34.83 -22.77
CA ILE A 245 -2.42 -35.23 -23.43
C ILE A 245 -2.38 -36.62 -24.02
N ALA A 246 -1.25 -36.99 -24.67
CA ALA A 246 -1.10 -38.32 -25.31
C ALA A 246 -1.13 -39.46 -24.28
N ARG A 247 -0.63 -39.23 -23.07
CA ARG A 247 -0.64 -40.22 -21.98
C ARG A 247 -2.00 -40.32 -21.33
N LEU A 248 -2.68 -39.17 -21.16
CA LEU A 248 -4.07 -39.10 -20.67
C LEU A 248 -5.03 -39.83 -21.64
N ALA A 249 -4.94 -39.61 -22.95
CA ALA A 249 -5.76 -40.26 -23.96
C ALA A 249 -5.64 -41.79 -23.89
N ARG A 250 -4.41 -42.32 -23.76
CA ARG A 250 -4.16 -43.76 -23.60
C ARG A 250 -4.77 -44.33 -22.33
N ARG A 251 -4.69 -43.60 -21.20
CA ARG A 251 -5.21 -44.07 -19.91
C ARG A 251 -6.73 -44.06 -19.84
N LEU A 252 -7.36 -43.05 -20.42
CA LEU A 252 -8.80 -42.89 -20.43
C LEU A 252 -9.48 -43.57 -21.59
N HIS A 253 -8.72 -44.16 -22.52
CA HIS A 253 -9.24 -44.78 -23.76
C HIS A 253 -10.11 -43.79 -24.54
N ALA A 254 -9.69 -42.53 -24.66
CA ALA A 254 -10.37 -41.46 -25.35
C ALA A 254 -9.49 -40.90 -26.47
N ASP A 255 -10.08 -40.15 -27.39
CA ASP A 255 -9.33 -39.51 -28.46
C ASP A 255 -8.53 -38.32 -27.92
N GLU A 256 -7.35 -38.02 -28.50
CA GLU A 256 -6.49 -36.92 -28.05
C GLU A 256 -7.20 -35.56 -28.16
N ASP A 257 -8.01 -35.37 -29.22
CA ASP A 257 -8.78 -34.15 -29.42
C ASP A 257 -9.87 -33.95 -28.34
N ASP A 258 -10.54 -35.04 -27.96
CA ASP A 258 -11.54 -35.00 -26.88
C ASP A 258 -10.92 -34.69 -25.52
N VAL A 259 -9.74 -35.27 -25.22
CA VAL A 259 -9.00 -34.99 -24.00
C VAL A 259 -8.49 -33.56 -24.00
N ALA A 260 -8.04 -33.02 -25.12
CA ALA A 260 -7.64 -31.62 -25.24
C ALA A 260 -8.83 -30.68 -24.99
N ALA A 261 -10.00 -30.97 -25.56
CA ALA A 261 -11.21 -30.19 -25.31
C ALA A 261 -11.67 -30.25 -23.84
N ALA A 262 -11.62 -31.44 -23.23
CA ALA A 262 -11.92 -31.60 -21.80
C ALA A 262 -10.91 -30.83 -20.93
N ALA A 263 -9.62 -30.80 -21.26
CA ALA A 263 -8.61 -30.02 -20.58
C ALA A 263 -8.87 -28.50 -20.70
N VAL A 264 -9.33 -28.02 -21.85
CA VAL A 264 -9.75 -26.61 -22.01
C VAL A 264 -10.94 -26.29 -21.12
N LEU A 265 -11.94 -27.20 -21.05
CA LEU A 265 -13.09 -27.02 -20.16
C LEU A 265 -12.65 -26.93 -18.70
N ILE A 266 -11.75 -27.81 -18.23
CA ILE A 266 -11.25 -27.76 -16.84
C ILE A 266 -10.46 -26.46 -16.58
N ARG A 267 -9.70 -25.97 -17.54
CA ARG A 267 -8.95 -24.70 -17.41
C ARG A 267 -9.86 -23.46 -17.36
N SER A 268 -11.09 -23.55 -17.85
CA SER A 268 -12.07 -22.48 -17.76
C SER A 268 -12.74 -22.38 -16.39
N LEU A 269 -12.56 -23.38 -15.52
CA LEU A 269 -13.09 -23.39 -14.15
C LEU A 269 -12.24 -22.55 -13.21
N ASP A 270 -12.84 -22.12 -12.11
CA ASP A 270 -12.15 -21.34 -11.09
C ASP A 270 -11.60 -22.24 -9.98
N PRO A 271 -10.27 -22.39 -9.86
CA PRO A 271 -9.65 -23.17 -8.80
C PRO A 271 -9.69 -22.49 -7.43
N ARG A 272 -10.05 -21.20 -7.35
CA ARG A 272 -10.11 -20.41 -6.11
C ARG A 272 -11.36 -19.56 -6.05
N PRO A 273 -12.52 -20.17 -5.82
CA PRO A 273 -13.80 -19.48 -5.94
C PRO A 273 -13.93 -18.29 -4.95
N GLY A 274 -13.30 -18.36 -3.77
CA GLY A 274 -13.32 -17.28 -2.80
C GLY A 274 -12.52 -16.05 -3.17
N ALA A 275 -11.49 -16.20 -4.01
CA ALA A 275 -10.56 -15.11 -4.33
C ALA A 275 -11.22 -13.91 -5.06
N ALA A 276 -12.34 -14.14 -5.75
CA ALA A 276 -13.08 -13.07 -6.44
C ALA A 276 -13.76 -12.09 -5.46
N LEU A 277 -14.13 -12.56 -4.28
CA LEU A 277 -14.80 -11.78 -3.23
C LEU A 277 -13.84 -11.34 -2.12
N ASP A 278 -12.65 -11.90 -2.06
CA ASP A 278 -11.61 -11.48 -1.13
C ASP A 278 -10.91 -10.23 -1.66
N ALA A 279 -11.65 -9.13 -1.73
CA ALA A 279 -11.08 -7.82 -1.98
C ALA A 279 -10.31 -7.39 -0.73
N THR A 280 -9.08 -7.93 -0.56
CA THR A 280 -8.12 -7.30 0.34
C THR A 280 -8.02 -5.84 -0.09
N PRO A 281 -8.33 -4.89 0.80
CA PRO A 281 -8.28 -3.48 0.44
C PRO A 281 -6.87 -3.18 -0.07
N VAL A 282 -6.78 -2.71 -1.30
CA VAL A 282 -5.49 -2.28 -1.86
C VAL A 282 -5.03 -1.10 -1.03
N GLU A 283 -4.05 -1.30 -0.17
CA GLU A 283 -3.41 -0.21 0.55
C GLU A 283 -2.72 0.71 -0.45
N TYR A 284 -3.30 1.88 -0.67
CA TYR A 284 -2.66 2.92 -1.46
C TYR A 284 -1.58 3.59 -0.62
N VAL A 285 -0.35 3.43 -1.04
CA VAL A 285 0.79 4.08 -0.39
C VAL A 285 0.93 5.49 -0.96
N ALA A 286 0.70 6.51 -0.14
CA ALA A 286 0.98 7.90 -0.49
C ALA A 286 2.51 8.09 -0.62
N PRO A 287 3.01 8.67 -1.73
CA PRO A 287 4.44 8.92 -1.91
C PRO A 287 4.90 10.09 -1.04
N ASP A 288 6.11 9.98 -0.49
CA ASP A 288 6.75 11.09 0.26
C ASP A 288 7.37 12.13 -0.70
N VAL A 289 7.79 11.68 -1.89
CA VAL A 289 8.55 12.48 -2.85
C VAL A 289 8.07 12.20 -4.28
N TYR A 290 8.02 13.24 -5.10
CA TYR A 290 7.74 13.15 -6.53
C TYR A 290 8.99 13.42 -7.36
N ALA A 291 9.23 12.58 -8.38
CA ALA A 291 10.21 12.86 -9.44
C ALA A 291 9.47 13.16 -10.73
N LEU A 292 9.54 14.40 -11.17
CA LEU A 292 8.90 14.90 -12.37
C LEU A 292 9.96 15.26 -13.41
N ARG A 293 9.64 15.08 -14.68
CA ARG A 293 10.53 15.47 -15.77
C ARG A 293 10.29 16.93 -16.13
N ASP A 294 11.30 17.75 -15.94
CA ASP A 294 11.31 19.17 -16.34
C ASP A 294 12.28 19.35 -17.52
N GLY A 295 11.72 19.33 -18.73
CA GLY A 295 12.48 19.37 -19.97
C GLY A 295 13.47 18.21 -20.11
N SER A 296 14.77 18.47 -20.00
CA SER A 296 15.84 17.48 -20.10
C SER A 296 16.34 16.94 -18.75
N ARG A 297 15.85 17.49 -17.65
CA ARG A 297 16.31 17.13 -16.29
C ARG A 297 15.18 16.57 -15.47
N TRP A 298 15.53 15.75 -14.49
CA TRP A 298 14.61 15.28 -13.46
C TRP A 298 14.62 16.25 -12.29
N ARG A 299 13.44 16.69 -11.87
CA ARG A 299 13.23 17.54 -10.70
C ARG A 299 12.56 16.73 -9.60
N VAL A 300 13.03 16.91 -8.39
CA VAL A 300 12.49 16.25 -7.20
C VAL A 300 11.75 17.28 -6.36
N SER A 301 10.53 16.95 -5.93
CA SER A 301 9.73 17.76 -5.01
C SER A 301 9.17 16.89 -3.88
N LEU A 302 9.04 17.46 -2.72
CA LEU A 302 8.37 16.81 -1.60
C LEU A 302 6.85 16.83 -1.81
N ASN A 303 6.18 15.81 -1.31
CA ASN A 303 4.73 15.81 -1.25
C ASN A 303 4.27 16.71 -0.10
N ALA A 304 3.56 17.78 -0.40
CA ALA A 304 3.06 18.72 0.60
C ALA A 304 2.01 18.07 1.53
N ASP A 305 1.21 17.16 0.99
CA ASP A 305 0.14 16.46 1.73
C ASP A 305 0.70 15.39 2.68
N ALA A 306 1.91 14.87 2.35
CA ALA A 306 2.61 13.90 3.19
C ALA A 306 3.41 14.55 4.34
N GLN A 307 3.44 15.89 4.41
CA GLN A 307 4.17 16.60 5.46
C GLN A 307 3.22 17.11 6.52
N PRO A 308 3.41 16.70 7.79
CA PRO A 308 2.61 17.24 8.87
C PRO A 308 2.90 18.72 9.05
N ARG A 309 1.87 19.56 8.92
CA ARG A 309 1.96 21.01 9.10
C ARG A 309 1.75 21.34 10.58
N LEU A 310 2.84 21.44 11.32
CA LEU A 310 2.82 21.85 12.73
C LEU A 310 3.16 23.32 12.85
N GLY A 311 2.30 24.07 13.51
CA GLY A 311 2.47 25.50 13.81
C GLY A 311 2.63 25.76 15.32
N LEU A 312 3.08 26.97 15.65
CA LEU A 312 3.08 27.47 17.02
C LEU A 312 1.84 28.33 17.22
N ASN A 313 1.06 28.05 18.28
CA ASN A 313 -0.04 28.88 18.68
C ASN A 313 0.45 30.25 19.10
N GLN A 314 0.16 31.27 18.27
CA GLN A 314 0.63 32.63 18.48
C GLN A 314 0.01 33.27 19.72
N HIS A 315 -1.23 32.90 20.09
CA HIS A 315 -1.90 33.40 21.26
C HIS A 315 -1.14 33.05 22.53
N TYR A 316 -0.81 31.77 22.72
CA TYR A 316 -0.02 31.32 23.87
C TYR A 316 1.40 31.88 23.86
N CYS A 317 2.04 32.03 22.71
CA CYS A 317 3.34 32.68 22.58
C CYS A 317 3.30 34.15 23.10
N GLY A 318 2.21 34.88 22.85
CA GLY A 318 1.97 36.23 23.34
C GLY A 318 1.76 36.28 24.86
N LEU A 319 1.13 35.26 25.45
CA LEU A 319 0.93 35.14 26.89
C LEU A 319 2.25 34.87 27.63
N ILE A 320 3.15 34.11 27.08
CA ILE A 320 4.47 33.79 27.66
C ILE A 320 5.30 35.07 27.88
N ALA A 321 5.20 36.05 26.98
CA ALA A 321 5.89 37.32 27.12
C ALA A 321 5.41 38.15 28.35
N ARG A 322 4.17 37.92 28.76
CA ARG A 322 3.55 38.64 29.93
C ARG A 322 3.59 37.82 31.21
N ALA A 323 3.81 36.53 31.15
CA ALA A 323 3.84 35.62 32.29
C ALA A 323 5.09 35.86 33.18
N ARG A 324 4.92 35.74 34.52
CA ARG A 324 5.98 35.87 35.50
C ARG A 324 5.94 34.68 36.48
N GLY A 325 7.09 34.27 37.03
CA GLY A 325 7.17 33.16 37.99
C GLY A 325 7.52 31.81 37.40
N GLU A 326 7.21 30.75 38.12
CA GLU A 326 7.55 29.36 37.77
C GLU A 326 6.81 28.91 36.51
N ASP A 327 5.55 29.31 36.36
CA ASP A 327 4.72 29.00 35.17
C ASP A 327 5.38 29.54 33.89
N ALA A 328 5.95 30.75 33.94
CA ALA A 328 6.68 31.34 32.83
C ALA A 328 7.93 30.53 32.43
N SER A 329 8.62 29.94 33.39
CA SER A 329 9.80 29.12 33.12
C SER A 329 9.42 27.80 32.47
N TRP A 330 8.35 27.17 32.92
CA TRP A 330 7.80 25.96 32.33
C TRP A 330 7.33 26.20 30.87
N MET A 331 6.53 27.25 30.67
CA MET A 331 6.04 27.60 29.32
C MET A 331 7.18 27.93 28.34
N ARG A 332 8.26 28.57 28.79
CA ARG A 332 9.46 28.81 27.97
C ARG A 332 10.15 27.49 27.61
N GLY A 333 10.19 26.53 28.53
CA GLY A 333 10.68 25.18 28.24
C GLY A 333 9.88 24.49 27.13
N GLN A 334 8.53 24.53 27.25
CA GLN A 334 7.61 23.99 26.23
C GLN A 334 7.77 24.69 24.87
N LEU A 335 7.96 26.02 24.85
CA LEU A 335 8.21 26.78 23.64
C LEU A 335 9.54 26.37 22.96
N GLN A 336 10.57 26.16 23.76
CA GLN A 336 11.87 25.71 23.21
C GLN A 336 11.78 24.30 22.62
N GLU A 337 11.05 23.41 23.28
CA GLU A 337 10.79 22.05 22.77
C GLU A 337 9.97 22.07 21.48
N ALA A 338 8.89 22.85 21.41
CA ALA A 338 8.08 23.03 20.23
C ALA A 338 8.88 23.56 19.04
N ARG A 339 9.70 24.60 19.25
CA ARG A 339 10.57 25.14 18.19
C ARG A 339 11.62 24.14 17.71
N TRP A 340 12.17 23.37 18.64
CA TRP A 340 13.13 22.33 18.32
C TRP A 340 12.47 21.22 17.46
N LEU A 341 11.24 20.82 17.81
CA LEU A 341 10.48 19.82 17.07
C LEU A 341 10.21 20.28 15.63
N ILE A 342 9.68 21.51 15.46
CA ILE A 342 9.42 22.08 14.13
C ILE A 342 10.71 22.11 13.28
N LYS A 343 11.82 22.59 13.86
CA LYS A 343 13.11 22.58 13.17
C LYS A 343 13.61 21.18 12.83
N SER A 344 13.32 20.18 13.67
CA SER A 344 13.66 18.78 13.39
C SER A 344 12.86 18.22 12.21
N LEU A 345 11.58 18.59 12.07
CA LEU A 345 10.74 18.23 10.94
C LEU A 345 11.22 18.88 9.64
N GLU A 346 11.56 20.16 9.68
CA GLU A 346 12.15 20.87 8.54
C GLU A 346 13.46 20.23 8.10
N SER A 347 14.36 19.92 9.04
CA SER A 347 15.61 19.25 8.75
C SER A 347 15.43 17.84 8.18
N ARG A 348 14.40 17.11 8.66
CA ARG A 348 14.02 15.81 8.10
C ARG A 348 13.58 15.95 6.64
N ALA A 349 12.70 16.90 6.34
CA ALA A 349 12.19 17.17 5.00
C ALA A 349 13.33 17.56 4.04
N GLU A 350 14.22 18.46 4.46
CA GLU A 350 15.39 18.87 3.69
C GLU A 350 16.34 17.68 3.43
N THR A 351 16.56 16.84 4.44
CA THR A 351 17.43 15.66 4.32
C THR A 351 16.85 14.67 3.32
N LEU A 352 15.52 14.40 3.40
CA LEU A 352 14.82 13.52 2.48
C LEU A 352 14.93 14.03 1.04
N LEU A 353 14.72 15.34 0.82
CA LEU A 353 14.83 15.96 -0.49
C LEU A 353 16.25 15.83 -1.06
N LYS A 354 17.29 16.12 -0.28
CA LYS A 354 18.69 15.99 -0.70
C LYS A 354 19.07 14.57 -1.10
N VAL A 355 18.61 13.59 -0.29
CA VAL A 355 18.87 12.16 -0.56
C VAL A 355 18.12 11.70 -1.80
N ALA A 356 16.85 12.06 -1.94
CA ALA A 356 16.05 11.71 -3.10
C ALA A 356 16.60 12.34 -4.39
N ASP A 357 17.05 13.59 -4.35
CA ASP A 357 17.67 14.28 -5.49
C ASP A 357 18.99 13.61 -5.91
N ALA A 358 19.85 13.22 -4.96
CA ALA A 358 21.08 12.48 -5.25
C ALA A 358 20.78 11.11 -5.90
N ILE A 359 19.76 10.38 -5.42
CA ILE A 359 19.32 9.10 -5.99
C ILE A 359 18.80 9.31 -7.42
N VAL A 360 17.91 10.27 -7.63
CA VAL A 360 17.27 10.54 -8.93
C VAL A 360 18.30 10.96 -9.98
N ARG A 361 19.28 11.80 -9.62
CA ARG A 361 20.36 12.17 -10.54
C ARG A 361 21.18 10.96 -10.99
N ARG A 362 21.52 10.05 -10.08
CA ARG A 362 22.29 8.84 -10.40
C ARG A 362 21.48 7.79 -11.14
N GLN A 363 20.17 7.76 -10.91
CA GLN A 363 19.23 6.81 -11.52
C GLN A 363 18.43 7.42 -12.70
N SER A 364 18.92 8.49 -13.30
CA SER A 364 18.25 9.12 -14.45
C SER A 364 17.99 8.14 -15.60
N ALA A 365 18.95 7.24 -15.88
CA ALA A 365 18.80 6.20 -16.88
C ALA A 365 17.66 5.21 -16.57
N PHE A 366 17.46 4.85 -15.30
CA PHE A 366 16.31 4.05 -14.86
C PHE A 366 14.99 4.78 -15.13
N LEU A 367 14.92 6.06 -14.83
CA LEU A 367 13.72 6.86 -15.03
C LEU A 367 13.37 7.02 -16.51
N ASP A 368 14.38 7.15 -17.38
CA ASP A 368 14.20 7.30 -18.83
C ASP A 368 13.91 5.95 -19.52
N TYR A 369 14.73 4.93 -19.27
CA TYR A 369 14.71 3.66 -20.02
C TYR A 369 14.08 2.50 -19.26
N GLY A 370 13.91 2.60 -17.93
CA GLY A 370 13.30 1.58 -17.09
C GLY A 370 14.28 0.69 -16.34
N PRO A 371 13.78 -0.42 -15.74
CA PRO A 371 14.56 -1.26 -14.85
C PRO A 371 15.83 -1.87 -15.47
N GLU A 372 15.85 -2.03 -16.79
CA GLU A 372 17.02 -2.56 -17.53
C GLU A 372 18.22 -1.61 -17.48
N ALA A 373 17.98 -0.31 -17.36
CA ALA A 373 19.01 0.73 -17.31
C ALA A 373 19.37 1.20 -15.90
N MET A 374 19.01 0.43 -14.89
CA MET A 374 19.28 0.76 -13.50
C MET A 374 20.78 0.65 -13.20
N HIS A 375 21.39 1.74 -12.73
CA HIS A 375 22.76 1.75 -12.26
C HIS A 375 22.89 1.14 -10.86
N PRO A 376 23.96 0.38 -10.57
CA PRO A 376 24.25 -0.04 -9.22
C PRO A 376 24.57 1.18 -8.35
N LEU A 377 24.00 1.25 -7.17
CA LEU A 377 24.16 2.36 -6.23
C LEU A 377 24.29 1.80 -4.82
N VAL A 378 25.35 2.21 -4.12
CA VAL A 378 25.57 1.85 -2.73
C VAL A 378 25.30 3.03 -1.81
N LEU A 379 24.87 2.74 -0.58
CA LEU A 379 24.54 3.78 0.42
C LEU A 379 25.69 4.75 0.67
N ARG A 380 26.93 4.24 0.65
CA ARG A 380 28.14 5.01 0.88
C ARG A 380 28.34 6.14 -0.16
N GLU A 381 28.06 5.86 -1.43
CA GLU A 381 28.23 6.85 -2.50
C GLU A 381 27.27 8.04 -2.34
N VAL A 382 26.02 7.76 -1.96
CA VAL A 382 25.03 8.81 -1.66
C VAL A 382 25.41 9.55 -0.38
N ALA A 383 25.91 8.83 0.62
CA ALA A 383 26.38 9.43 1.87
C ALA A 383 27.52 10.43 1.67
N GLU A 384 28.49 10.08 0.83
CA GLU A 384 29.63 10.95 0.47
C GLU A 384 29.16 12.19 -0.32
N GLU A 385 28.20 12.03 -1.26
CA GLU A 385 27.65 13.13 -2.06
C GLU A 385 26.83 14.12 -1.21
N VAL A 386 26.00 13.61 -0.30
CA VAL A 386 25.14 14.45 0.56
C VAL A 386 25.89 14.98 1.79
N GLY A 387 27.09 14.44 2.09
CA GLY A 387 27.91 14.82 3.25
C GLY A 387 27.34 14.29 4.58
N MET A 388 26.70 13.13 4.56
CA MET A 388 26.08 12.49 5.73
C MET A 388 26.67 11.10 5.99
N HIS A 389 26.37 10.55 7.19
CA HIS A 389 26.79 9.19 7.49
C HIS A 389 25.88 8.16 6.80
N GLU A 390 26.44 7.02 6.35
CA GLU A 390 25.70 5.94 5.68
C GLU A 390 24.47 5.45 6.47
N SER A 391 24.61 5.37 7.81
CA SER A 391 23.47 4.99 8.67
C SER A 391 22.31 5.97 8.61
N THR A 392 22.56 7.27 8.36
CA THR A 392 21.52 8.28 8.20
C THR A 392 20.78 8.06 6.88
N ILE A 393 21.52 7.84 5.78
CA ILE A 393 20.94 7.53 4.47
C ILE A 393 20.05 6.28 4.56
N SER A 394 20.56 5.20 5.17
CA SER A 394 19.78 3.96 5.36
C SER A 394 18.47 4.19 6.12
N ARG A 395 18.46 5.05 7.15
CA ARG A 395 17.27 5.39 7.94
C ARG A 395 16.27 6.23 7.15
N VAL A 396 16.77 7.22 6.41
CA VAL A 396 15.94 8.11 5.59
C VAL A 396 15.28 7.39 4.42
N THR A 397 15.94 6.38 3.84
CA THR A 397 15.44 5.65 2.66
C THR A 397 14.51 4.49 2.97
N THR A 398 14.44 4.04 4.23
CA THR A 398 13.56 2.95 4.64
C THR A 398 12.12 3.44 4.81
N ARG A 399 11.14 2.73 4.24
CA ARG A 399 9.70 3.06 4.28
C ARG A 399 9.39 4.49 3.76
N LYS A 400 10.17 4.93 2.76
CA LYS A 400 9.93 6.18 2.06
C LYS A 400 9.77 5.92 0.58
N TYR A 401 8.75 6.51 -0.02
CA TYR A 401 8.32 6.21 -1.37
C TYR A 401 8.54 7.41 -2.30
N LEU A 402 9.10 7.10 -3.46
CA LEU A 402 9.29 8.03 -4.58
C LEU A 402 8.30 7.71 -5.67
N HIS A 403 7.45 8.65 -6.02
CA HIS A 403 6.59 8.55 -7.19
C HIS A 403 7.33 9.00 -8.45
N THR A 404 7.23 8.18 -9.49
CA THR A 404 7.80 8.44 -10.81
C THR A 404 6.76 8.15 -11.87
N PRO A 405 6.88 8.66 -13.12
CA PRO A 405 5.98 8.31 -14.21
C PRO A 405 5.90 6.79 -14.52
N ARG A 406 6.86 6.00 -14.01
CA ARG A 406 6.91 4.54 -14.16
C ARG A 406 6.26 3.78 -13.01
N GLY A 407 5.85 4.48 -11.96
CA GLY A 407 5.26 3.91 -10.76
C GLY A 407 5.90 4.44 -9.47
N THR A 408 5.36 3.99 -8.36
CA THR A 408 5.85 4.34 -7.02
C THR A 408 6.83 3.28 -6.53
N PHE A 409 8.01 3.71 -6.10
CA PHE A 409 9.10 2.84 -5.64
C PHE A 409 9.57 3.27 -4.25
N GLU A 410 9.88 2.32 -3.39
CA GLU A 410 10.60 2.63 -2.15
C GLU A 410 12.00 3.16 -2.48
N LEU A 411 12.49 4.21 -1.80
CA LEU A 411 13.84 4.75 -2.02
C LEU A 411 14.93 3.69 -1.83
N LYS A 412 14.70 2.71 -0.96
CA LYS A 412 15.61 1.58 -0.76
C LYS A 412 15.76 0.69 -2.00
N TYR A 413 14.77 0.63 -2.87
CA TYR A 413 14.79 -0.16 -4.11
C TYR A 413 15.95 0.22 -5.04
N PHE A 414 16.35 1.49 -5.04
CA PHE A 414 17.42 2.01 -5.89
C PHE A 414 18.82 1.59 -5.45
N PHE A 415 18.98 1.08 -4.24
CA PHE A 415 20.24 0.56 -3.75
C PHE A 415 20.40 -0.91 -4.10
N SER A 416 21.30 -1.19 -5.00
CA SER A 416 21.57 -2.54 -5.49
C SER A 416 23.08 -2.77 -5.66
N SER A 417 23.51 -4.00 -5.38
CA SER A 417 24.89 -4.42 -5.62
C SER A 417 25.18 -4.49 -7.13
N GLY A 418 26.37 -4.08 -7.54
CA GLY A 418 26.85 -4.16 -8.90
C GLY A 418 27.46 -5.54 -9.22
N VAL A 419 27.25 -5.99 -10.46
CA VAL A 419 27.96 -7.11 -11.08
C VAL A 419 28.85 -6.52 -12.18
N SER A 420 30.12 -6.91 -12.25
CA SER A 420 31.08 -6.39 -13.23
C SER A 420 30.63 -6.67 -14.67
N THR A 421 30.84 -5.70 -15.56
CA THR A 421 30.65 -5.82 -17.01
C THR A 421 31.99 -5.89 -17.74
N GLU A 422 32.00 -6.39 -18.98
CA GLU A 422 33.24 -6.50 -19.79
C GLU A 422 33.87 -5.14 -20.09
N ASP A 423 33.07 -4.10 -20.23
CA ASP A 423 33.50 -2.73 -20.53
C ASP A 423 34.01 -1.98 -19.28
N GLY A 424 34.28 -2.66 -18.17
CA GLY A 424 34.75 -2.06 -16.92
C GLY A 424 33.65 -1.32 -16.13
N GLY A 425 32.39 -1.40 -16.55
CA GLY A 425 31.23 -0.89 -15.84
C GLY A 425 30.68 -1.91 -14.83
N SER A 426 29.55 -1.55 -14.22
CA SER A 426 28.81 -2.46 -13.34
C SER A 426 27.31 -2.40 -13.66
N ALA A 427 26.69 -3.56 -13.80
CA ALA A 427 25.24 -3.68 -13.95
C ALA A 427 24.59 -3.98 -12.60
N SER A 428 23.43 -3.40 -12.32
CA SER A 428 22.72 -3.66 -11.08
C SER A 428 22.08 -5.06 -11.11
N ALA A 429 21.96 -5.70 -9.95
CA ALA A 429 21.24 -6.96 -9.82
C ALA A 429 19.80 -6.85 -10.33
N THR A 430 19.14 -5.74 -10.08
CA THR A 430 17.77 -5.44 -10.54
C THR A 430 17.70 -5.34 -12.06
N ALA A 431 18.70 -4.69 -12.71
CA ALA A 431 18.76 -4.60 -14.18
C ALA A 431 18.92 -5.99 -14.82
N ILE A 432 19.77 -6.84 -14.23
CA ILE A 432 19.96 -8.22 -14.70
C ILE A 432 18.65 -9.02 -14.57
N GLN A 433 17.95 -8.89 -13.45
CA GLN A 433 16.64 -9.54 -13.24
C GLN A 433 15.59 -9.05 -14.23
N ALA A 434 15.55 -7.76 -14.54
CA ALA A 434 14.63 -7.19 -15.52
C ALA A 434 14.92 -7.71 -16.95
N MET A 435 16.21 -7.74 -17.35
CA MET A 435 16.63 -8.32 -18.63
C MET A 435 16.31 -9.81 -18.72
N LEU A 436 16.51 -10.56 -17.65
CA LEU A 436 16.21 -11.99 -17.56
C LEU A 436 14.69 -12.21 -17.73
N ARG A 437 13.84 -11.44 -17.05
CA ARG A 437 12.38 -11.52 -17.22
C ARG A 437 11.95 -11.23 -18.66
N LYS A 438 12.57 -10.24 -19.28
CA LYS A 438 12.31 -9.88 -20.68
C LYS A 438 12.72 -10.98 -21.67
N LEU A 439 13.91 -11.57 -21.47
CA LEU A 439 14.39 -12.68 -22.30
C LEU A 439 13.48 -13.91 -22.20
N ILE A 440 13.06 -14.25 -20.98
CA ILE A 440 12.13 -15.37 -20.76
C ILE A 440 10.74 -15.05 -21.32
N GLY A 441 10.26 -13.81 -21.16
CA GLY A 441 8.96 -13.41 -21.73
C GLY A 441 8.91 -13.39 -23.26
N ALA A 442 10.07 -13.28 -23.92
CA ALA A 442 10.20 -13.31 -25.37
C ALA A 442 10.59 -14.69 -25.93
N GLU A 443 10.76 -15.72 -25.07
CA GLU A 443 11.18 -17.07 -25.52
C GLU A 443 10.03 -17.84 -26.18
N ASP A 444 10.40 -18.79 -27.06
CA ASP A 444 9.45 -19.75 -27.62
C ASP A 444 9.13 -20.84 -26.59
N SER A 445 7.87 -20.99 -26.19
CA SER A 445 7.36 -21.99 -25.24
C SER A 445 7.72 -23.43 -25.63
N ARG A 446 7.94 -23.68 -26.93
CA ARG A 446 8.35 -25.01 -27.43
C ARG A 446 9.84 -25.29 -27.20
N LYS A 447 10.67 -24.25 -27.13
CA LYS A 447 12.11 -24.34 -26.95
C LYS A 447 12.60 -23.30 -25.94
N PRO A 448 12.26 -23.43 -24.66
CA PRO A 448 12.63 -22.46 -23.65
C PRO A 448 14.15 -22.40 -23.47
N LEU A 449 14.66 -21.19 -23.22
CA LEU A 449 16.08 -20.92 -23.07
C LEU A 449 16.61 -21.60 -21.79
N SER A 450 17.74 -22.30 -21.91
CA SER A 450 18.45 -22.83 -20.75
C SER A 450 19.14 -21.70 -19.95
N ASP A 451 19.41 -21.91 -18.66
CA ASP A 451 20.15 -20.93 -17.85
C ASP A 451 21.54 -20.64 -18.43
N GLN A 452 22.13 -21.58 -19.19
CA GLN A 452 23.39 -21.39 -19.92
C GLN A 452 23.17 -20.45 -21.12
N SER A 453 22.15 -20.71 -21.93
CA SER A 453 21.83 -19.86 -23.10
C SER A 453 21.48 -18.43 -22.69
N ILE A 454 20.79 -18.27 -21.56
CA ILE A 454 20.50 -16.93 -21.00
C ILE A 454 21.81 -16.25 -20.57
N ALA A 455 22.73 -16.95 -19.94
CA ALA A 455 24.04 -16.39 -19.56
C ALA A 455 24.84 -15.91 -20.79
N GLU A 456 24.84 -16.71 -21.88
CA GLU A 456 25.47 -16.35 -23.14
C GLU A 456 24.81 -15.14 -23.82
N GLU A 457 23.48 -15.02 -23.72
CA GLU A 457 22.75 -13.87 -24.26
C GLU A 457 23.03 -12.59 -23.45
N LEU A 458 23.12 -12.68 -22.12
CA LEU A 458 23.54 -11.58 -21.26
C LEU A 458 25.00 -11.18 -21.53
N GLN A 459 25.87 -12.15 -21.80
CA GLN A 459 27.26 -11.89 -22.17
C GLN A 459 27.38 -11.16 -23.51
N ARG A 460 26.54 -11.49 -24.51
CA ARG A 460 26.47 -10.73 -25.79
C ARG A 460 26.03 -9.28 -25.58
N LYS A 461 25.28 -9.01 -24.51
CA LYS A 461 24.91 -7.65 -24.07
C LYS A 461 25.96 -7.00 -23.18
N GLY A 462 27.14 -7.59 -23.04
CA GLY A 462 28.28 -7.06 -22.27
C GLY A 462 28.23 -7.36 -20.76
N ILE A 463 27.28 -8.18 -20.29
CA ILE A 463 27.12 -8.45 -18.84
C ILE A 463 27.64 -9.87 -18.54
N GLN A 464 28.75 -9.97 -17.78
CA GLN A 464 29.33 -11.25 -17.38
C GLN A 464 28.59 -11.83 -16.16
N VAL A 465 27.73 -12.80 -16.41
CA VAL A 465 27.00 -13.48 -15.36
C VAL A 465 27.21 -14.99 -15.46
N ALA A 466 27.62 -15.62 -14.37
CA ALA A 466 27.73 -17.08 -14.31
C ALA A 466 26.36 -17.76 -14.36
N ARG A 467 26.26 -18.94 -14.98
CA ARG A 467 25.04 -19.78 -15.02
C ARG A 467 24.38 -19.93 -13.63
N ARG A 468 25.18 -20.15 -12.57
CA ARG A 468 24.64 -20.31 -11.20
C ARG A 468 23.94 -19.04 -10.71
N THR A 469 24.45 -17.87 -11.08
CA THR A 469 23.84 -16.57 -10.73
C THR A 469 22.55 -16.35 -11.49
N VAL A 470 22.50 -16.74 -12.78
CA VAL A 470 21.26 -16.71 -13.58
C VAL A 470 20.19 -17.61 -12.94
N ALA A 471 20.55 -18.83 -12.57
CA ALA A 471 19.64 -19.76 -11.88
C ALA A 471 19.09 -19.14 -10.57
N LYS A 472 19.98 -18.56 -9.73
CA LYS A 472 19.59 -17.89 -8.49
C LYS A 472 18.62 -16.72 -8.73
N TYR A 473 18.88 -15.89 -9.74
CA TYR A 473 17.98 -14.77 -10.06
C TYR A 473 16.63 -15.25 -10.62
N ARG A 474 16.63 -16.31 -11.47
CA ARG A 474 15.41 -16.91 -11.98
C ARG A 474 14.55 -17.49 -10.85
N GLU A 475 15.16 -18.23 -9.92
CA GLU A 475 14.47 -18.77 -8.73
C GLU A 475 13.94 -17.66 -7.83
N GLY A 476 14.72 -16.59 -7.61
CA GLY A 476 14.25 -15.41 -6.88
C GLY A 476 13.07 -14.70 -7.54
N LEU A 477 12.94 -14.79 -8.85
CA LEU A 477 11.79 -14.30 -9.62
C LEU A 477 10.61 -15.30 -9.66
N ARG A 478 10.73 -16.46 -9.01
CA ARG A 478 9.76 -17.57 -9.03
C ARG A 478 9.46 -18.09 -10.45
N ILE A 479 10.44 -18.01 -11.34
CA ILE A 479 10.31 -18.53 -12.71
C ILE A 479 10.81 -19.97 -12.72
N PRO A 480 10.02 -20.95 -13.20
CA PRO A 480 10.38 -22.36 -13.23
C PRO A 480 11.56 -22.66 -14.18
N SER A 481 12.17 -23.85 -14.07
CA SER A 481 13.29 -24.28 -14.90
C SER A 481 12.87 -24.41 -16.38
N SER A 482 13.85 -24.41 -17.31
CA SER A 482 13.54 -24.56 -18.76
C SER A 482 12.75 -25.83 -19.06
N SER A 483 13.03 -26.95 -18.35
CA SER A 483 12.28 -28.19 -18.51
C SER A 483 10.83 -28.12 -18.03
N GLU A 484 10.55 -27.32 -17.01
CA GLU A 484 9.19 -27.10 -16.50
C GLU A 484 8.43 -26.10 -17.38
N ARG A 485 9.09 -25.06 -17.89
CA ARG A 485 8.52 -24.10 -18.81
C ARG A 485 8.10 -24.73 -20.14
N GLN A 486 8.90 -25.70 -20.63
CA GLN A 486 8.56 -26.46 -21.84
C GLN A 486 7.27 -27.27 -21.71
N ARG A 487 6.90 -27.68 -20.47
CA ARG A 487 5.69 -28.46 -20.21
C ARG A 487 4.44 -27.63 -20.04
N ALA A 488 4.60 -26.34 -19.74
CA ALA A 488 3.49 -25.42 -19.53
C ALA A 488 2.99 -24.71 -20.82
N GLY A 489 3.69 -24.88 -21.94
CA GLY A 489 3.40 -24.28 -23.24
C GLY A 489 2.45 -25.10 -24.13
#